data_4df2a4f8f5fe4a5886499711561e1b75
#
_entry.id   4df2a4f8f5fe4a5886499711561e1b75
#
_cell.length_a   1.000
_cell.length_b   1.000
_cell.length_c   1.000
_cell.angle_alpha   90.00
_cell.angle_beta   90.00
_cell.angle_gamma   90.00
#
_symmetry.space_group_name_H-M   'P 1'
#
loop_
_entity.id
_entity.type
_entity.pdbx_description
1 polymer ?
#
loop_
_entity_poly.entity_id
_entity_poly.type
_entity_poly.pdbx_seq_one_letter_code
_entity_poly.pdbx_strand_id
1 'polypeptide(L)'
;MKYVVDDITTMEFPNNLSLVTSLFTFQFIPERHRLPLMKKIYDNLIEGGSFVFSEKVLSISGKIQNMMEFIYYDYKKDYFSEKQILDKETELRHLAKLTNEDLLIKQLLGIGFRYIQPFWRNHNFVGYIALKLPNKSLDEDDE
;
A
#
# COMPACT_ATOMS: atom_id res chain seq x y z
N MET A 1 7.55 23.91 3.36
CA MET A 1 6.61 22.76 3.20
C MET A 1 5.28 23.31 2.73
N LYS A 2 4.66 22.71 1.69
CA LYS A 2 3.36 23.15 1.16
C LYS A 2 2.33 22.07 1.50
N TYR A 3 1.21 22.47 2.10
CA TYR A 3 0.06 21.60 2.35
C TYR A 3 -1.00 21.86 1.29
N VAL A 4 -1.59 20.79 0.76
CA VAL A 4 -2.69 20.84 -0.19
C VAL A 4 -3.81 19.97 0.35
N VAL A 5 -5.04 20.49 0.37
CA VAL A 5 -6.25 19.73 0.71
C VAL A 5 -7.00 19.52 -0.59
N ASP A 6 -7.01 18.27 -1.07
CA ASP A 6 -7.61 17.92 -2.35
C ASP A 6 -7.99 16.43 -2.38
N ASP A 7 -8.77 16.01 -3.36
CA ASP A 7 -9.04 14.59 -3.60
C ASP A 7 -7.85 13.96 -4.33
N ILE A 8 -7.15 13.06 -3.66
CA ILE A 8 -5.96 12.38 -4.19
C ILE A 8 -6.22 11.64 -5.50
N THR A 9 -7.46 11.23 -5.77
CA THR A 9 -7.82 10.49 -7.00
C THR A 9 -7.87 11.40 -8.23
N THR A 10 -8.13 12.68 -8.04
CA THR A 10 -8.31 13.67 -9.11
C THR A 10 -7.24 14.75 -9.14
N MET A 11 -6.60 15.07 -8.01
CA MET A 11 -5.58 16.12 -7.92
C MET A 11 -4.43 15.92 -8.92
N GLU A 12 -3.85 17.00 -9.40
CA GLU A 12 -2.62 16.96 -10.18
C GLU A 12 -1.39 16.78 -9.27
N PHE A 13 -0.53 15.84 -9.63
CA PHE A 13 0.74 15.66 -8.92
C PHE A 13 1.84 16.54 -9.53
N PRO A 14 2.77 17.03 -8.70
CA PRO A 14 4.00 17.63 -9.22
C PRO A 14 4.76 16.61 -10.06
N ASN A 15 5.40 17.07 -11.13
CA ASN A 15 6.29 16.24 -11.95
C ASN A 15 7.67 16.08 -11.28
N ASN A 16 8.43 15.11 -11.73
CA ASN A 16 9.81 14.85 -11.33
C ASN A 16 9.97 14.60 -9.82
N LEU A 17 9.07 13.81 -9.25
CA LEU A 17 9.14 13.40 -7.86
C LEU A 17 10.24 12.34 -7.67
N SER A 18 11.11 12.52 -6.68
CA SER A 18 12.10 11.50 -6.29
C SER A 18 11.52 10.49 -5.29
N LEU A 19 10.52 10.90 -4.53
CA LEU A 19 9.88 10.05 -3.51
C LEU A 19 8.41 10.40 -3.39
N VAL A 20 7.57 9.37 -3.36
CA VAL A 20 6.17 9.47 -2.94
C VAL A 20 5.97 8.54 -1.75
N THR A 21 5.34 9.05 -0.70
CA THR A 21 4.98 8.24 0.47
C THR A 21 3.46 8.18 0.65
N SER A 22 2.94 7.00 1.00
CA SER A 22 1.53 6.79 1.29
C SER A 22 1.38 5.80 2.44
N LEU A 23 0.96 6.28 3.61
CA LEU A 23 0.86 5.46 4.80
C LEU A 23 -0.61 5.17 5.12
N PHE A 24 -1.02 3.90 4.99
CA PHE A 24 -2.37 3.39 5.31
C PHE A 24 -3.52 4.15 4.61
N THR A 25 -3.29 4.63 3.38
CA THR A 25 -4.23 5.47 2.64
C THR A 25 -5.00 4.69 1.58
N PHE A 26 -4.31 3.86 0.78
CA PHE A 26 -4.93 3.17 -0.37
C PHE A 26 -6.08 2.25 0.03
N GLN A 27 -6.03 1.64 1.21
CA GLN A 27 -7.11 0.79 1.73
C GLN A 27 -8.46 1.52 1.85
N PHE A 28 -8.48 2.85 1.89
CA PHE A 28 -9.68 3.68 1.95
C PHE A 28 -10.09 4.25 0.58
N ILE A 29 -9.26 4.09 -0.45
CA ILE A 29 -9.57 4.51 -1.80
C ILE A 29 -10.42 3.43 -2.48
N PRO A 30 -11.52 3.78 -3.17
CA PRO A 30 -12.32 2.82 -3.93
C PRO A 30 -11.42 2.06 -4.92
N GLU A 31 -11.61 0.75 -5.01
CA GLU A 31 -10.73 -0.17 -5.76
C GLU A 31 -10.52 0.29 -7.21
N ARG A 32 -11.58 0.77 -7.88
CA ARG A 32 -11.52 1.30 -9.27
C ARG A 32 -10.54 2.47 -9.46
N HIS A 33 -10.19 3.19 -8.40
CA HIS A 33 -9.29 4.34 -8.46
C HIS A 33 -7.84 4.03 -8.06
N ARG A 34 -7.58 2.85 -7.45
CA ARG A 34 -6.25 2.52 -6.92
C ARG A 34 -5.22 2.31 -8.02
N LEU A 35 -5.53 1.49 -9.01
CA LEU A 35 -4.61 1.22 -10.12
C LEU A 35 -4.31 2.48 -10.93
N PRO A 36 -5.29 3.32 -11.33
CA PRO A 36 -5.03 4.61 -11.93
C PRO A 36 -4.16 5.53 -11.08
N LEU A 37 -4.39 5.57 -9.75
CA LEU A 37 -3.59 6.39 -8.83
C LEU A 37 -2.14 5.89 -8.73
N MET A 38 -1.93 4.59 -8.59
CA MET A 38 -0.59 4.00 -8.59
C MET A 38 0.16 4.30 -9.90
N LYS A 39 -0.54 4.22 -11.04
CA LYS A 39 0.04 4.60 -12.33
C LYS A 39 0.39 6.08 -12.39
N LYS A 40 -0.47 6.95 -11.89
CA LYS A 40 -0.22 8.40 -11.81
C LYS A 40 1.00 8.70 -10.95
N ILE A 41 1.18 8.01 -9.81
CA ILE A 41 2.39 8.10 -8.97
C ILE A 41 3.61 7.71 -9.80
N TYR A 42 3.57 6.54 -10.46
CA TYR A 42 4.67 6.05 -11.29
C TYR A 42 5.06 7.03 -12.39
N ASP A 43 4.08 7.57 -13.12
CA ASP A 43 4.30 8.48 -14.24
C ASP A 43 4.99 9.78 -13.79
N ASN A 44 4.68 10.26 -12.57
CA ASN A 44 5.26 11.49 -12.00
C ASN A 44 6.59 11.29 -11.25
N LEU A 45 7.01 10.05 -10.99
CA LEU A 45 8.33 9.75 -10.44
C LEU A 45 9.42 9.90 -11.52
N ILE A 46 10.57 10.42 -11.13
CA ILE A 46 11.80 10.35 -11.94
C ILE A 46 12.30 8.89 -12.06
N GLU A 47 13.18 8.62 -12.99
CA GLU A 47 13.96 7.38 -12.99
C GLU A 47 14.82 7.31 -11.71
N GLY A 48 14.88 6.15 -11.07
CA GLY A 48 15.48 5.98 -9.75
C GLY A 48 14.58 6.46 -8.60
N GLY A 49 13.43 7.05 -8.89
CA GLY A 49 12.47 7.47 -7.88
C GLY A 49 11.76 6.31 -7.20
N SER A 50 11.27 6.55 -5.99
CA SER A 50 10.70 5.53 -5.12
C SER A 50 9.25 5.84 -4.73
N PHE A 51 8.44 4.79 -4.65
CA PHE A 51 7.15 4.80 -3.97
C PHE A 51 7.25 3.97 -2.69
N VAL A 52 7.11 4.62 -1.54
CA VAL A 52 7.13 4.00 -0.21
C VAL A 52 5.72 4.06 0.36
N PHE A 53 5.15 2.91 0.66
CA PHE A 53 3.78 2.87 1.15
C PHE A 53 3.55 1.75 2.16
N SER A 54 2.50 1.88 2.95
CA SER A 54 2.05 0.84 3.87
C SER A 54 0.55 0.63 3.76
N GLU A 55 0.15 -0.63 3.82
CA GLU A 55 -1.24 -1.07 3.67
C GLU A 55 -1.57 -2.21 4.63
N LYS A 56 -2.83 -2.32 4.98
CA LYS A 56 -3.38 -3.57 5.53
C LYS A 56 -3.76 -4.46 4.35
N VAL A 57 -3.19 -5.67 4.29
CA VAL A 57 -3.42 -6.64 3.21
C VAL A 57 -4.20 -7.85 3.70
N LEU A 58 -4.84 -8.57 2.77
CA LEU A 58 -5.44 -9.87 3.05
C LEU A 58 -4.35 -10.94 3.04
N SER A 59 -4.48 -11.88 3.96
CA SER A 59 -3.63 -13.07 4.01
C SER A 59 -3.91 -13.99 2.81
N ILE A 60 -2.97 -14.88 2.52
CA ILE A 60 -3.01 -15.82 1.39
C ILE A 60 -4.22 -16.78 1.43
N SER A 61 -4.77 -17.05 2.61
CA SER A 61 -5.95 -17.90 2.79
C SER A 61 -6.83 -17.43 3.93
N GLY A 62 -8.11 -17.79 3.90
CA GLY A 62 -9.06 -17.47 4.97
C GLY A 62 -8.63 -18.02 6.34
N LYS A 63 -8.00 -19.21 6.38
CA LYS A 63 -7.49 -19.79 7.62
C LYS A 63 -6.38 -18.95 8.24
N ILE A 64 -5.43 -18.50 7.43
CA ILE A 64 -4.34 -17.62 7.88
C ILE A 64 -4.91 -16.24 8.26
N GLN A 65 -5.87 -15.72 7.48
CA GLN A 65 -6.55 -14.46 7.79
C GLN A 65 -7.18 -14.50 9.19
N ASN A 66 -7.96 -15.51 9.49
CA ASN A 66 -8.61 -15.67 10.80
C ASN A 66 -7.57 -15.77 11.93
N MET A 67 -6.51 -16.55 11.73
CA MET A 67 -5.44 -16.66 12.71
C MET A 67 -4.76 -15.30 12.99
N MET A 68 -4.44 -14.53 11.95
CA MET A 68 -3.85 -13.21 12.08
C MET A 68 -4.80 -12.21 12.75
N GLU A 69 -6.11 -12.31 12.50
CA GLU A 69 -7.11 -11.49 13.16
C GLU A 69 -7.21 -11.80 14.66
N PHE A 70 -7.20 -13.07 15.05
CA PHE A 70 -7.19 -13.45 16.47
C PHE A 70 -5.95 -12.94 17.20
N ILE A 71 -4.76 -13.13 16.62
CA ILE A 71 -3.51 -12.62 17.19
C ILE A 71 -3.57 -11.09 17.34
N TYR A 72 -4.12 -10.40 16.33
CA TYR A 72 -4.24 -8.95 16.35
C TYR A 72 -5.28 -8.46 17.38
N TYR A 73 -6.37 -9.20 17.61
CA TYR A 73 -7.32 -8.91 18.67
C TYR A 73 -6.70 -9.06 20.05
N ASP A 74 -5.94 -10.13 20.29
CA ASP A 74 -5.24 -10.34 21.55
C ASP A 74 -4.26 -9.19 21.83
N TYR A 75 -3.48 -8.79 20.83
CA TYR A 75 -2.63 -7.60 20.94
C TYR A 75 -3.40 -6.31 21.27
N LYS A 76 -4.57 -6.10 20.65
CA LYS A 76 -5.40 -4.91 20.91
C LYS A 76 -5.96 -4.88 22.33
N LYS A 77 -6.28 -6.02 22.95
CA LYS A 77 -6.86 -6.11 24.29
C LYS A 77 -5.94 -5.55 25.38
N ASP A 78 -4.64 -5.48 25.12
CA ASP A 78 -3.66 -4.86 26.04
C ASP A 78 -3.85 -3.34 26.13
N TYR A 79 -4.51 -2.72 25.14
CA TYR A 79 -4.61 -1.26 25.01
C TYR A 79 -6.05 -0.75 24.95
N PHE A 80 -7.02 -1.59 24.54
CA PHE A 80 -8.40 -1.21 24.29
C PHE A 80 -9.38 -2.22 24.86
N SER A 81 -10.54 -1.75 25.32
CA SER A 81 -11.64 -2.63 25.71
C SER A 81 -12.23 -3.35 24.49
N GLU A 82 -12.85 -4.51 24.72
CA GLU A 82 -13.52 -5.29 23.66
C GLU A 82 -14.57 -4.46 22.93
N LYS A 83 -15.31 -3.59 23.65
CA LYS A 83 -16.29 -2.69 23.06
C LYS A 83 -15.64 -1.72 22.07
N GLN A 84 -14.52 -1.08 22.44
CA GLN A 84 -13.79 -0.14 21.57
C GLN A 84 -13.25 -0.85 20.32
N ILE A 85 -12.76 -2.09 20.48
CA ILE A 85 -12.27 -2.90 19.35
C ILE A 85 -13.44 -3.19 18.39
N LEU A 86 -14.58 -3.63 18.91
CA LEU A 86 -15.75 -3.99 18.09
C LEU A 86 -16.36 -2.75 17.40
N ASP A 87 -16.48 -1.64 18.12
CA ASP A 87 -16.99 -0.37 17.56
C ASP A 87 -16.12 0.07 16.39
N LYS A 88 -14.78 0.00 16.54
CA LYS A 88 -13.81 0.36 15.48
C LYS A 88 -13.86 -0.59 14.28
N GLU A 89 -13.97 -1.88 14.52
CA GLU A 89 -14.13 -2.87 13.44
C GLU A 89 -15.43 -2.64 12.65
N THR A 90 -16.50 -2.30 13.34
CA THR A 90 -17.79 -2.01 12.70
C THR A 90 -17.71 -0.75 11.84
N GLU A 91 -17.06 0.31 12.33
CA GLU A 91 -16.81 1.55 11.59
C GLU A 91 -16.00 1.29 10.32
N LEU A 92 -14.88 0.54 10.44
CA LEU A 92 -13.94 0.32 9.34
C LEU A 92 -14.41 -0.70 8.31
N ARG A 93 -15.33 -1.61 8.66
CA ARG A 93 -15.78 -2.72 7.79
C ARG A 93 -16.29 -2.26 6.43
N HIS A 94 -16.93 -1.11 6.36
CA HIS A 94 -17.47 -0.55 5.11
C HIS A 94 -16.49 0.39 4.40
N LEU A 95 -15.53 0.94 5.13
CA LEU A 95 -14.59 1.94 4.62
C LEU A 95 -13.34 1.29 4.03
N ALA A 96 -12.75 0.33 4.74
CA ALA A 96 -11.51 -0.31 4.29
C ALA A 96 -11.81 -1.46 3.32
N LYS A 97 -11.21 -1.39 2.13
CA LYS A 97 -11.23 -2.44 1.12
C LYS A 97 -9.83 -3.02 0.99
N LEU A 98 -9.59 -4.14 1.67
CA LEU A 98 -8.28 -4.76 1.69
C LEU A 98 -7.98 -5.46 0.36
N THR A 99 -6.73 -5.42 -0.08
CA THR A 99 -6.25 -6.09 -1.29
C THR A 99 -5.42 -7.30 -0.90
N ASN A 100 -5.52 -8.38 -1.69
CA ASN A 100 -4.59 -9.49 -1.57
C ASN A 100 -3.17 -9.03 -1.91
N GLU A 101 -2.19 -9.46 -1.13
CA GLU A 101 -0.79 -9.04 -1.28
C GLU A 101 -0.22 -9.37 -2.66
N ASP A 102 -0.46 -10.60 -3.15
CA ASP A 102 0.03 -11.05 -4.46
C ASP A 102 -0.56 -10.19 -5.60
N LEU A 103 -1.85 -9.84 -5.50
CA LEU A 103 -2.50 -8.98 -6.47
C LEU A 103 -1.89 -7.58 -6.47
N LEU A 104 -1.64 -7.03 -5.29
CA LEU A 104 -1.00 -5.71 -5.14
C LEU A 104 0.38 -5.67 -5.81
N ILE A 105 1.21 -6.68 -5.54
CA ILE A 105 2.55 -6.78 -6.15
C ILE A 105 2.44 -6.93 -7.68
N LYS A 106 1.54 -7.78 -8.18
CA LYS A 106 1.29 -7.93 -9.63
C LYS A 106 0.86 -6.62 -10.29
N GLN A 107 0.00 -5.84 -9.64
CA GLN A 107 -0.44 -4.54 -10.13
C GLN A 107 0.73 -3.55 -10.23
N LEU A 108 1.57 -3.46 -9.21
CA LEU A 108 2.76 -2.61 -9.20
C LEU A 108 3.76 -3.00 -10.30
N LEU A 109 4.05 -4.30 -10.45
CA LEU A 109 4.90 -4.81 -11.53
C LEU A 109 4.31 -4.50 -12.92
N GLY A 110 2.99 -4.66 -13.09
CA GLY A 110 2.28 -4.35 -14.33
C GLY A 110 2.31 -2.87 -14.70
N ILE A 111 2.37 -1.96 -13.73
CA ILE A 111 2.55 -0.52 -13.94
C ILE A 111 3.97 -0.19 -14.43
N GLY A 112 4.97 -0.96 -14.00
CA GLY A 112 6.36 -0.76 -14.36
C GLY A 112 7.32 -0.64 -13.17
N PHE A 113 6.82 -0.64 -11.94
CA PHE A 113 7.69 -0.69 -10.77
C PHE A 113 8.57 -1.95 -10.79
N ARG A 114 9.78 -1.83 -10.24
CA ARG A 114 10.75 -2.92 -10.05
C ARG A 114 11.23 -2.92 -8.61
N TYR A 115 11.90 -4.00 -8.19
CA TYR A 115 12.44 -4.14 -6.84
C TYR A 115 11.43 -3.77 -5.76
N ILE A 116 10.26 -4.42 -5.80
CA ILE A 116 9.20 -4.23 -4.79
C ILE A 116 9.59 -5.06 -3.58
N GLN A 117 10.01 -4.36 -2.51
CA GLN A 117 10.56 -4.97 -1.30
C GLN A 117 9.68 -4.63 -0.10
N PRO A 118 9.10 -5.63 0.61
CA PRO A 118 8.59 -5.39 1.95
C PRO A 118 9.75 -5.11 2.90
N PHE A 119 9.68 -4.00 3.63
CA PHE A 119 10.69 -3.61 4.61
C PHE A 119 10.18 -3.62 6.05
N TRP A 120 8.88 -3.70 6.23
CA TRP A 120 8.23 -3.77 7.52
C TRP A 120 6.94 -4.60 7.45
N ARG A 121 6.70 -5.41 8.50
CA ARG A 121 5.45 -6.16 8.65
C ARG A 121 5.07 -6.25 10.13
N ASN A 122 3.79 -5.99 10.39
CA ASN A 122 3.15 -6.29 11.67
C ASN A 122 1.75 -6.86 11.42
N HIS A 123 1.57 -8.15 11.69
CA HIS A 123 0.35 -8.89 11.33
C HIS A 123 0.05 -8.75 9.81
N ASN A 124 -1.13 -8.22 9.48
CA ASN A 124 -1.54 -7.95 8.11
C ASN A 124 -1.17 -6.54 7.61
N PHE A 125 -0.42 -5.77 8.39
CA PHE A 125 0.08 -4.47 7.98
C PHE A 125 1.48 -4.64 7.39
N VAL A 126 1.68 -4.16 6.18
CA VAL A 126 2.96 -4.30 5.46
C VAL A 126 3.39 -2.97 4.88
N GLY A 127 4.66 -2.65 5.04
CA GLY A 127 5.32 -1.52 4.39
C GLY A 127 6.16 -1.99 3.23
N TYR A 128 6.06 -1.32 2.09
CA TYR A 128 6.78 -1.61 0.86
C TYR A 128 7.57 -0.42 0.36
N ILE A 129 8.67 -0.70 -0.29
CA ILE A 129 9.34 0.21 -1.21
C ILE A 129 9.28 -0.36 -2.62
N ALA A 130 8.93 0.47 -3.61
CA ALA A 130 8.91 0.11 -5.01
C ALA A 130 9.68 1.14 -5.82
N LEU A 131 10.58 0.71 -6.69
CA LEU A 131 11.45 1.58 -7.48
C LEU A 131 10.96 1.72 -8.92
N LYS A 132 11.06 2.94 -9.46
CA LYS A 132 10.99 3.20 -10.89
C LYS A 132 12.40 3.19 -11.46
N LEU A 133 12.75 2.11 -12.14
CA LEU A 133 14.07 2.02 -12.77
C LEU A 133 14.09 2.66 -14.16
N PRO A 134 15.29 3.08 -14.64
CA PRO A 134 15.50 3.45 -16.02
C PRO A 134 15.07 2.33 -16.97
N ASN A 135 14.52 2.68 -18.12
CA ASN A 135 14.20 1.74 -19.21
C ASN A 135 15.47 1.20 -19.91
N LYS A 136 16.52 0.84 -19.17
CA LYS A 136 17.63 0.10 -19.74
C LYS A 136 17.25 -1.37 -19.87
N SER A 137 17.65 -1.97 -21.00
CA SER A 137 17.55 -3.40 -21.25
C SER A 137 18.09 -4.20 -20.07
N LEU A 138 17.37 -5.20 -19.64
CA LEU A 138 17.69 -6.10 -18.50
C LEU A 138 18.98 -6.94 -18.72
N ASP A 139 19.80 -6.61 -19.70
CA ASP A 139 20.88 -7.46 -20.20
C ASP A 139 22.29 -7.07 -19.69
N GLU A 140 22.44 -6.09 -18.78
CA GLU A 140 23.77 -5.57 -18.42
C GLU A 140 24.17 -5.63 -16.93
N ASP A 141 23.35 -6.17 -16.02
CA ASP A 141 23.68 -6.14 -14.57
C ASP A 141 23.77 -7.51 -13.87
N ASP A 142 24.04 -8.61 -14.60
CA ASP A 142 24.36 -9.93 -14.04
C ASP A 142 25.84 -10.31 -14.29
N GLU A 143 26.79 -9.46 -13.87
CA GLU A 143 28.18 -9.84 -13.63
C GLU A 143 28.67 -9.48 -12.24
#